data_aa376369c35c044ad9a65c927851d42d
#
_entry.id   aa376369c35c044ad9a65c927851d42d
#
_cell.length_a   1.000
_cell.length_b   1.000
_cell.length_c   1.000
_cell.angle_alpha   90.00
_cell.angle_beta   90.00
_cell.angle_gamma   90.00
#
_symmetry.space_group_name_H-M   'P 1'
#
loop_
_entity.id
_entity.type
_entity.pdbx_description
1 polymer ?
#
loop_
_entity_poly.entity_id
_entity_poly.type
_entity_poly.pdbx_seq_one_letter_code
_entity_poly.pdbx_strand_id
1 'polypeptide(L)'
;VSLKFTNFSIQNIFNGKSYRPLPQGDGQTLTLKAQTNGMYYQSYSVSFLEPWLGGKRPNSLSLSAYYSIQTGVSSAYSSSYSSYYSSYYDSNSYNSWYSSSYDPDKYIKTLGLSAGLGTRLNWPDDYFSIYGQLSYQNYNLSNWEYFAFETGHANNLNLSLTLSRNSLDQPIYTRKGSDISFSVASTLPYSLFDNKDYSTATDAEN
;
A
#
# COMPACT_ATOMS: atom_id res chain seq x y z
N VAL A 1 13.43 -2.58 7.67
CA VAL A 1 14.05 -1.32 8.12
C VAL A 1 13.06 -0.19 7.92
N SER A 2 12.93 0.71 8.90
CA SER A 2 12.09 1.91 8.81
C SER A 2 12.84 3.10 9.40
N LEU A 3 12.93 4.17 8.62
CA LEU A 3 13.51 5.44 9.05
C LEU A 3 12.39 6.48 9.07
N LYS A 4 12.19 7.15 10.19
CA LYS A 4 11.18 8.19 10.37
C LYS A 4 11.83 9.47 10.86
N PHE A 5 11.63 10.55 10.11
CA PHE A 5 12.12 11.90 10.42
C PHE A 5 10.91 12.79 10.71
N THR A 6 10.77 13.26 11.95
CA THR A 6 9.58 13.96 12.46
C THR A 6 9.66 15.48 12.41
N ASN A 7 10.79 16.01 12.01
CA ASN A 7 10.98 17.47 11.88
C ASN A 7 11.60 17.81 10.52
N PHE A 8 11.13 17.13 9.47
CA PHE A 8 11.59 17.39 8.11
C PHE A 8 11.08 18.76 7.61
N SER A 9 11.82 19.38 6.71
CA SER A 9 11.44 20.63 6.05
C SER A 9 11.72 20.53 4.55
N ILE A 10 10.67 20.53 3.76
CA ILE A 10 10.79 20.57 2.30
C ILE A 10 11.32 21.92 1.81
N GLN A 11 11.01 23.01 2.53
CA GLN A 11 11.46 24.35 2.19
C GLN A 11 12.97 24.54 2.40
N ASN A 12 13.52 23.79 3.35
CA ASN A 12 14.94 23.85 3.68
C ASN A 12 15.82 22.89 2.88
N ILE A 13 15.30 22.22 1.86
CA ILE A 13 16.07 21.28 1.03
C ILE A 13 17.31 21.91 0.42
N PHE A 14 17.23 23.20 0.04
CA PHE A 14 18.37 23.93 -0.54
C PHE A 14 19.21 24.69 0.50
N ASN A 15 18.87 24.59 1.79
CA ASN A 15 19.58 25.29 2.85
C ASN A 15 20.50 24.32 3.62
N GLY A 16 21.77 24.25 3.25
CA GLY A 16 22.75 23.33 3.84
C GLY A 16 22.94 23.48 5.35
N LYS A 17 22.61 24.65 5.95
CA LYS A 17 22.72 24.89 7.40
C LYS A 17 21.65 24.17 8.23
N SER A 18 20.54 23.76 7.59
CA SER A 18 19.42 23.10 8.26
C SER A 18 19.54 21.56 8.29
N TYR A 19 20.59 20.99 7.69
CA TYR A 19 20.79 19.54 7.61
C TYR A 19 21.32 18.93 8.93
N ARG A 20 20.52 17.98 9.53
CA ARG A 20 20.88 17.21 10.75
C ARG A 20 20.16 15.84 10.82
N PRO A 21 20.42 14.81 10.05
CA PRO A 21 21.11 14.65 8.76
C PRO A 21 20.28 15.09 7.53
N LEU A 22 18.97 15.31 7.68
CA LEU A 22 18.07 15.83 6.66
C LEU A 22 17.67 17.26 6.97
N PRO A 23 17.18 18.05 5.99
CA PRO A 23 16.71 19.40 6.24
C PRO A 23 15.57 19.42 7.24
N GLN A 24 15.68 20.26 8.27
CA GLN A 24 14.75 20.33 9.40
C GLN A 24 14.16 21.73 9.53
N GLY A 25 13.03 21.83 10.24
CA GLY A 25 12.46 23.12 10.67
C GLY A 25 10.94 23.22 10.59
N ASP A 26 10.24 22.48 9.74
CA ASP A 26 8.81 22.67 9.49
C ASP A 26 7.90 21.65 10.20
N GLY A 27 8.46 20.71 10.97
CA GLY A 27 7.69 19.70 11.68
C GLY A 27 7.01 18.66 10.78
N GLN A 28 7.37 18.62 9.50
CA GLN A 28 6.90 17.61 8.56
C GLN A 28 7.46 16.23 8.92
N THR A 29 6.75 15.19 8.53
CA THR A 29 7.22 13.83 8.75
C THR A 29 7.54 13.15 7.43
N LEU A 30 8.78 12.71 7.27
CA LEU A 30 9.22 11.86 6.18
C LEU A 30 9.50 10.46 6.72
N THR A 31 8.89 9.45 6.12
CA THR A 31 9.11 8.05 6.49
C THR A 31 9.56 7.26 5.28
N LEU A 32 10.66 6.53 5.44
CA LEU A 32 11.20 5.61 4.46
C LEU A 32 11.14 4.21 5.04
N LYS A 33 10.55 3.26 4.32
CA LYS A 33 10.49 1.86 4.74
C LYS A 33 11.03 0.98 3.64
N ALA A 34 11.83 0.01 4.03
CA ALA A 34 12.27 -1.08 3.17
C ALA A 34 12.06 -2.40 3.92
N GLN A 35 11.35 -3.31 3.29
CA GLN A 35 11.08 -4.64 3.83
C GLN A 35 11.46 -5.67 2.79
N THR A 36 12.14 -6.71 3.22
CA THR A 36 12.49 -7.83 2.36
C THR A 36 12.35 -9.14 3.13
N ASN A 37 11.88 -10.16 2.43
CA ASN A 37 11.90 -11.54 2.89
C ASN A 37 12.61 -12.37 1.81
N GLY A 38 13.93 -12.17 1.73
CA GLY A 38 14.77 -12.79 0.70
C GLY A 38 14.30 -12.43 -0.71
N MET A 39 14.20 -13.43 -1.57
CA MET A 39 13.78 -13.29 -2.96
C MET A 39 12.24 -13.30 -3.14
N TYR A 40 11.49 -13.72 -2.11
CA TYR A 40 10.04 -13.91 -2.22
C TYR A 40 9.23 -12.64 -2.11
N TYR A 41 9.70 -11.69 -1.31
CA TYR A 41 8.98 -10.44 -1.09
C TYR A 41 9.96 -9.29 -0.84
N GLN A 42 9.75 -8.21 -1.57
CA GLN A 42 10.46 -6.95 -1.38
C GLN A 42 9.45 -5.81 -1.46
N SER A 43 9.54 -4.86 -0.56
CA SER A 43 8.69 -3.68 -0.55
C SER A 43 9.47 -2.45 -0.12
N TYR A 44 9.29 -1.39 -0.87
CA TYR A 44 9.88 -0.08 -0.61
C TYR A 44 8.77 0.94 -0.56
N SER A 45 8.76 1.78 0.46
CA SER A 45 7.77 2.85 0.55
C SER A 45 8.37 4.13 1.07
N VAL A 46 7.86 5.23 0.57
CA VAL A 46 8.12 6.59 1.04
C VAL A 46 6.79 7.24 1.38
N SER A 47 6.70 7.89 2.54
CA SER A 47 5.54 8.67 2.92
C SER A 47 5.97 10.02 3.49
N PHE A 48 5.23 11.04 3.11
CA PHE A 48 5.40 12.41 3.53
C PHE A 48 4.10 12.92 4.15
N LEU A 49 4.19 13.56 5.29
CA LEU A 49 3.06 14.17 5.99
C LEU A 49 3.40 15.63 6.33
N GLU A 50 2.60 16.54 5.81
CA GLU A 50 2.55 17.94 6.20
C GLU A 50 1.36 18.14 7.14
N PRO A 51 1.57 18.40 8.44
CA PRO A 51 0.46 18.54 9.39
C PRO A 51 -0.22 19.92 9.35
N TRP A 52 0.41 20.92 8.75
CA TRP A 52 -0.05 22.32 8.76
C TRP A 52 -0.06 22.96 7.36
N LEU A 53 -0.70 22.31 6.40
CA LEU A 53 -0.77 22.83 5.05
C LEU A 53 -1.46 24.19 5.01
N GLY A 54 -0.71 25.21 4.56
CA GLY A 54 -1.20 26.59 4.45
C GLY A 54 -1.17 27.41 5.75
N GLY A 55 -0.68 26.87 6.87
CA GLY A 55 -0.31 27.61 8.08
C GLY A 55 -1.43 28.21 8.95
N LYS A 56 -2.70 28.13 8.52
CA LYS A 56 -3.82 28.82 9.21
C LYS A 56 -4.78 27.88 9.96
N ARG A 57 -4.86 26.61 9.59
CA ARG A 57 -5.73 25.59 10.20
C ARG A 57 -5.00 24.26 10.21
N PRO A 58 -5.39 23.31 11.04
CA PRO A 58 -4.83 21.97 11.02
C PRO A 58 -5.30 21.21 9.78
N ASN A 59 -4.88 21.68 8.61
CA ASN A 59 -5.04 20.97 7.36
C ASN A 59 -3.81 20.10 7.17
N SER A 60 -3.98 18.81 7.03
CA SER A 60 -2.91 17.87 6.79
C SER A 60 -2.88 17.42 5.33
N LEU A 61 -1.69 17.32 4.77
CA LEU A 61 -1.45 16.69 3.48
C LEU A 61 -0.60 15.44 3.70
N SER A 62 -1.08 14.32 3.24
CA SER A 62 -0.32 13.07 3.21
C SER A 62 -0.07 12.64 1.77
N LEU A 63 1.18 12.32 1.46
CA LEU A 63 1.58 11.75 0.18
C LEU A 63 2.32 10.45 0.46
N SER A 64 2.01 9.40 -0.28
CA SER A 64 2.80 8.17 -0.19
C SER A 64 2.95 7.50 -1.55
N ALA A 65 4.08 6.82 -1.69
CA ALA A 65 4.38 5.96 -2.81
C ALA A 65 4.97 4.67 -2.27
N TYR A 66 4.56 3.54 -2.84
CA TYR A 66 5.18 2.26 -2.53
C TYR A 66 5.34 1.42 -3.79
N TYR A 67 6.34 0.59 -3.74
CA TYR A 67 6.60 -0.42 -4.75
C TYR A 67 6.86 -1.75 -4.05
N SER A 68 6.17 -2.79 -4.47
CA SER A 68 6.38 -4.13 -3.93
C SER A 68 6.47 -5.16 -5.04
N ILE A 69 7.32 -6.16 -4.80
CA ILE A 69 7.46 -7.34 -5.63
C ILE A 69 7.19 -8.54 -4.73
N GLN A 70 6.31 -9.40 -5.15
CA GLN A 70 6.11 -10.71 -4.55
C GLN A 70 6.29 -11.75 -5.64
N THR A 71 7.19 -12.70 -5.41
CA THR A 71 7.44 -13.82 -6.31
C THR A 71 6.71 -15.05 -5.81
N GLY A 72 6.20 -15.85 -6.75
CA GLY A 72 5.46 -17.06 -6.44
C GLY A 72 6.36 -18.15 -5.89
N VAL A 73 5.71 -19.02 -5.12
CA VAL A 73 6.25 -20.31 -4.72
C VAL A 73 5.65 -21.31 -5.68
N SER A 74 6.47 -22.03 -6.44
CA SER A 74 5.95 -23.14 -7.24
C SER A 74 5.27 -24.12 -6.27
N SER A 75 4.00 -24.45 -6.52
CA SER A 75 3.27 -25.36 -5.66
C SER A 75 3.93 -26.74 -5.73
N ALA A 76 4.77 -27.05 -4.75
CA ALA A 76 5.28 -28.40 -4.52
C ALA A 76 4.16 -29.42 -4.22
N TYR A 77 2.90 -28.97 -4.20
CA TYR A 77 1.73 -29.80 -3.91
C TYR A 77 1.23 -30.62 -5.10
N SER A 78 1.53 -30.25 -6.34
CA SER A 78 1.08 -31.02 -7.51
C SER A 78 1.96 -32.22 -7.85
N SER A 79 3.17 -32.32 -7.31
CA SER A 79 4.08 -33.44 -7.58
C SER A 79 4.01 -34.57 -6.54
N SER A 80 3.23 -34.41 -5.46
CA SER A 80 3.17 -35.39 -4.38
C SER A 80 2.46 -36.72 -4.79
N TYR A 81 1.60 -36.70 -5.81
CA TYR A 81 0.88 -37.92 -6.22
C TYR A 81 1.62 -38.74 -7.26
N SER A 82 2.48 -38.17 -8.08
CA SER A 82 3.29 -38.94 -9.04
C SER A 82 4.58 -39.49 -8.44
N SER A 83 5.05 -38.92 -7.31
CA SER A 83 6.28 -39.34 -6.66
C SER A 83 6.17 -40.65 -5.88
N TYR A 84 4.96 -41.11 -5.57
CA TYR A 84 4.80 -42.35 -4.81
C TYR A 84 5.14 -43.65 -5.60
N TYR A 85 5.12 -43.59 -6.91
CA TYR A 85 5.48 -44.73 -7.77
C TYR A 85 6.94 -44.69 -8.28
N SER A 86 7.62 -43.52 -8.24
CA SER A 86 8.99 -43.38 -8.72
C SER A 86 10.06 -43.62 -7.66
N SER A 87 9.69 -43.66 -6.38
CA SER A 87 10.60 -43.70 -5.24
C SER A 87 11.31 -45.06 -5.00
N TYR A 88 11.04 -46.08 -5.81
CA TYR A 88 11.62 -47.40 -5.56
C TYR A 88 12.94 -47.71 -6.28
N TYR A 89 13.43 -46.81 -7.15
CA TYR A 89 14.60 -47.07 -8.01
C TYR A 89 15.66 -45.97 -8.12
N ASP A 90 15.57 -44.84 -7.38
CA ASP A 90 16.60 -43.82 -7.53
C ASP A 90 17.12 -43.29 -6.19
N SER A 91 18.36 -43.66 -5.88
CA SER A 91 19.07 -43.27 -4.66
C SER A 91 19.63 -41.84 -4.69
N ASN A 92 19.31 -41.00 -5.68
CA ASN A 92 19.68 -39.60 -5.79
C ASN A 92 18.58 -38.61 -5.32
N SER A 93 17.51 -39.11 -4.73
CA SER A 93 16.33 -38.31 -4.39
C SER A 93 16.48 -37.43 -3.13
N TYR A 94 17.62 -37.42 -2.45
CA TYR A 94 17.79 -36.61 -1.23
C TYR A 94 17.95 -35.12 -1.46
N ASN A 95 18.24 -34.68 -2.69
CA ASN A 95 18.37 -33.24 -3.00
C ASN A 95 17.07 -32.60 -3.54
N SER A 96 16.04 -33.40 -3.79
CA SER A 96 14.77 -32.86 -4.37
C SER A 96 13.86 -32.17 -3.38
N TRP A 97 14.05 -32.34 -2.06
CA TRP A 97 13.25 -31.70 -1.02
C TRP A 97 13.64 -30.24 -0.76
N TYR A 98 14.81 -29.83 -1.23
CA TYR A 98 15.35 -28.46 -1.10
C TYR A 98 15.49 -27.72 -2.43
N SER A 99 15.04 -28.28 -3.55
CA SER A 99 14.98 -27.51 -4.78
C SER A 99 13.89 -26.46 -4.61
N SER A 100 14.35 -25.27 -4.41
CA SER A 100 13.60 -24.07 -4.08
C SER A 100 12.32 -23.97 -4.88
N SER A 101 11.24 -23.85 -4.17
CA SER A 101 9.93 -23.45 -4.69
C SER A 101 9.92 -22.01 -5.23
N TYR A 102 11.06 -21.42 -5.52
CA TYR A 102 11.20 -20.09 -6.12
C TYR A 102 11.03 -20.20 -7.63
N ASP A 103 10.02 -19.54 -8.15
CA ASP A 103 9.76 -19.42 -9.58
C ASP A 103 9.86 -17.95 -9.98
N PRO A 104 10.94 -17.55 -10.71
CA PRO A 104 11.13 -16.17 -11.10
C PRO A 104 10.11 -15.69 -12.15
N ASP A 105 9.43 -16.61 -12.85
CA ASP A 105 8.44 -16.29 -13.86
C ASP A 105 7.04 -16.03 -13.24
N LYS A 106 6.87 -16.41 -11.96
CA LYS A 106 5.67 -16.12 -11.18
C LYS A 106 5.89 -14.91 -10.30
N TYR A 107 5.27 -13.79 -10.61
CA TYR A 107 5.38 -12.60 -9.78
C TYR A 107 4.14 -11.70 -9.85
N ILE A 108 3.95 -10.93 -8.79
CA ILE A 108 3.10 -9.75 -8.77
C ILE A 108 3.94 -8.55 -8.36
N LYS A 109 3.99 -7.54 -9.21
CA LYS A 109 4.60 -6.24 -8.94
C LYS A 109 3.49 -5.22 -8.74
N THR A 110 3.55 -4.47 -7.66
CA THR A 110 2.56 -3.46 -7.34
C THR A 110 3.25 -2.12 -7.15
N LEU A 111 2.82 -1.13 -7.92
CA LEU A 111 3.15 0.27 -7.70
C LEU A 111 1.92 0.99 -7.16
N GLY A 112 2.04 1.59 -5.99
CA GLY A 112 0.95 2.35 -5.39
C GLY A 112 1.36 3.79 -5.11
N LEU A 113 0.45 4.71 -5.42
CA LEU A 113 0.57 6.13 -5.13
C LEU A 113 -0.67 6.57 -4.36
N SER A 114 -0.52 7.37 -3.34
CA SER A 114 -1.68 7.96 -2.66
C SER A 114 -1.43 9.40 -2.24
N ALA A 115 -2.50 10.19 -2.30
CA ALA A 115 -2.56 11.55 -1.82
C ALA A 115 -3.80 11.75 -0.96
N GLY A 116 -3.63 12.27 0.25
CA GLY A 116 -4.71 12.49 1.18
C GLY A 116 -4.67 13.90 1.77
N LEU A 117 -5.86 14.45 1.99
CA LEU A 117 -6.08 15.75 2.60
C LEU A 117 -6.99 15.58 3.80
N GLY A 118 -6.54 16.07 4.96
CA GLY A 118 -7.31 16.10 6.19
C GLY A 118 -7.56 17.52 6.64
N THR A 119 -8.75 17.79 7.14
CA THR A 119 -9.09 19.09 7.75
C THR A 119 -10.01 18.92 8.92
N ARG A 120 -9.85 19.80 9.89
CA ARG A 120 -10.77 19.90 11.03
C ARG A 120 -11.97 20.76 10.66
N LEU A 121 -13.14 20.27 10.95
CA LEU A 121 -14.39 20.98 10.72
C LEU A 121 -14.72 21.87 11.94
N ASN A 122 -15.40 23.01 11.69
CA ASN A 122 -15.89 23.88 12.76
C ASN A 122 -17.38 23.67 13.03
N TRP A 123 -18.02 22.81 12.26
CA TRP A 123 -19.44 22.48 12.36
C TRP A 123 -19.64 20.99 12.23
N PRO A 124 -20.48 20.33 13.04
CA PRO A 124 -21.34 20.90 14.11
C PRO A 124 -20.59 21.26 15.39
N ASP A 125 -19.41 20.73 15.63
CA ASP A 125 -18.51 21.08 16.72
C ASP A 125 -17.04 20.95 16.29
N ASP A 126 -16.10 21.43 17.10
CA ASP A 126 -14.65 21.43 16.81
C ASP A 126 -13.98 20.06 16.91
N TYR A 127 -14.73 19.03 17.25
CA TYR A 127 -14.20 17.64 17.36
C TYR A 127 -14.28 16.86 16.07
N PHE A 128 -14.99 17.38 15.06
CA PHE A 128 -15.12 16.73 13.77
C PHE A 128 -13.89 16.99 12.88
N SER A 129 -13.47 15.95 12.20
CA SER A 129 -12.46 16.02 11.13
C SER A 129 -12.90 15.19 9.94
N ILE A 130 -12.54 15.65 8.76
CA ILE A 130 -12.75 14.93 7.50
C ILE A 130 -11.39 14.67 6.87
N TYR A 131 -11.20 13.47 6.36
CA TYR A 131 -10.01 13.03 5.64
C TYR A 131 -10.43 12.39 4.32
N GLY A 132 -9.96 12.94 3.22
CA GLY A 132 -10.15 12.40 1.88
C GLY A 132 -8.83 11.87 1.32
N GLN A 133 -8.83 10.69 0.74
CA GLN A 133 -7.66 10.08 0.13
C GLN A 133 -7.99 9.53 -1.24
N LEU A 134 -7.16 9.87 -2.21
CA LEU A 134 -7.12 9.26 -3.53
C LEU A 134 -5.91 8.32 -3.60
N SER A 135 -6.13 7.08 -3.99
CA SER A 135 -5.08 6.08 -4.14
C SER A 135 -5.16 5.42 -5.51
N TYR A 136 -4.02 5.33 -6.15
CA TYR A 136 -3.83 4.64 -7.42
C TYR A 136 -2.89 3.46 -7.23
N GLN A 137 -3.27 2.31 -7.75
CA GLN A 137 -2.47 1.08 -7.71
C GLN A 137 -2.40 0.49 -9.11
N ASN A 138 -1.19 0.19 -9.53
CA ASN A 138 -0.91 -0.55 -10.75
C ASN A 138 -0.35 -1.92 -10.38
N TYR A 139 -0.98 -2.95 -10.88
CA TYR A 139 -0.58 -4.34 -10.71
C TYR A 139 -0.03 -4.86 -12.04
N ASN A 140 1.12 -5.50 -11.97
CA ASN A 140 1.72 -6.23 -13.08
C ASN A 140 1.94 -7.67 -12.64
N LEU A 141 1.24 -8.60 -13.27
CA LEU A 141 1.17 -10.01 -12.93
C LEU A 141 1.80 -10.84 -14.04
N SER A 142 2.49 -11.89 -13.64
CA SER A 142 2.99 -12.94 -14.53
C SER A 142 2.76 -14.30 -13.87
N ASN A 143 1.98 -15.15 -14.52
CA ASN A 143 1.65 -16.51 -14.07
C ASN A 143 1.18 -16.57 -12.59
N TRP A 144 0.39 -15.58 -12.15
CA TRP A 144 -0.05 -15.43 -10.76
C TRP A 144 -1.45 -15.99 -10.55
N GLU A 145 -1.54 -17.20 -9.98
CA GLU A 145 -2.76 -18.00 -9.84
C GLU A 145 -3.80 -17.44 -8.84
N TYR A 146 -3.42 -16.45 -8.02
CA TYR A 146 -4.26 -15.96 -6.92
C TYR A 146 -4.95 -14.63 -7.23
N PHE A 147 -5.00 -14.23 -8.48
CA PHE A 147 -5.67 -13.01 -8.93
C PHE A 147 -6.77 -13.33 -9.94
N ALA A 148 -7.60 -12.38 -10.31
CA ALA A 148 -8.69 -12.58 -11.27
C ALA A 148 -8.21 -13.03 -12.66
N PHE A 149 -6.95 -12.78 -12.99
CA PHE A 149 -6.27 -13.25 -14.19
C PHE A 149 -4.80 -13.55 -13.87
N GLU A 150 -4.21 -14.51 -14.56
CA GLU A 150 -2.86 -15.01 -14.23
C GLU A 150 -1.75 -14.12 -14.74
N THR A 151 -1.94 -13.46 -15.88
CA THR A 151 -0.92 -12.61 -16.52
C THR A 151 -1.58 -11.38 -17.12
N GLY A 152 -1.01 -10.21 -16.83
CA GLY A 152 -1.52 -8.95 -17.36
C GLY A 152 -1.26 -7.76 -16.45
N HIS A 153 -1.95 -6.67 -16.74
CA HIS A 153 -1.87 -5.42 -16.00
C HIS A 153 -3.26 -5.03 -15.50
N ALA A 154 -3.34 -4.63 -14.24
CA ALA A 154 -4.56 -4.05 -13.66
C ALA A 154 -4.26 -2.69 -13.05
N ASN A 155 -5.22 -1.79 -13.17
CA ASN A 155 -5.18 -0.48 -12.53
C ASN A 155 -6.35 -0.38 -11.56
N ASN A 156 -6.10 0.18 -10.39
CA ASN A 156 -7.12 0.44 -9.40
C ASN A 156 -7.01 1.88 -8.91
N LEU A 157 -8.06 2.66 -9.08
CA LEU A 157 -8.18 4.00 -8.55
C LEU A 157 -9.28 4.01 -7.49
N ASN A 158 -8.91 4.27 -6.27
CA ASN A 158 -9.81 4.25 -5.13
C ASN A 158 -9.88 5.65 -4.49
N LEU A 159 -11.09 6.11 -4.25
CA LEU A 159 -11.39 7.30 -3.46
C LEU A 159 -11.97 6.88 -2.12
N SER A 160 -11.36 7.33 -1.01
CA SER A 160 -11.86 7.11 0.32
C SER A 160 -12.12 8.43 1.04
N LEU A 161 -13.22 8.50 1.77
CA LEU A 161 -13.59 9.62 2.63
C LEU A 161 -13.84 9.09 4.03
N THR A 162 -13.21 9.71 5.01
CA THR A 162 -13.40 9.38 6.43
C THR A 162 -13.85 10.62 7.17
N LEU A 163 -15.00 10.53 7.82
CA LEU A 163 -15.49 11.51 8.78
C LEU A 163 -15.28 10.94 10.18
N SER A 164 -14.56 11.65 11.02
CA SER A 164 -14.31 11.25 12.40
C SER A 164 -14.65 12.35 13.38
N ARG A 165 -15.15 11.94 14.56
CA ARG A 165 -15.39 12.80 15.70
C ARG A 165 -14.71 12.20 16.91
N ASN A 166 -13.76 12.93 17.46
CA ASN A 166 -13.05 12.51 18.66
C ASN A 166 -13.16 13.60 19.73
N SER A 167 -13.97 13.34 20.74
CA SER A 167 -14.21 14.23 21.88
C SER A 167 -13.73 13.62 23.20
N LEU A 168 -12.85 12.62 23.15
CA LEU A 168 -12.30 11.96 24.33
C LEU A 168 -11.55 12.97 25.20
N ASP A 169 -11.81 12.96 26.51
CA ASP A 169 -11.10 13.80 27.49
C ASP A 169 -9.64 13.37 27.68
N GLN A 170 -9.38 12.07 27.60
CA GLN A 170 -8.04 11.51 27.72
C GLN A 170 -7.86 10.28 26.79
N PRO A 171 -6.67 10.09 26.19
CA PRO A 171 -6.39 8.92 25.35
C PRO A 171 -6.35 7.60 26.12
N ILE A 172 -5.98 7.65 27.42
CA ILE A 172 -5.86 6.50 28.30
C ILE A 172 -6.78 6.73 29.50
N TYR A 173 -7.61 5.74 29.83
CA TYR A 173 -8.62 5.84 30.90
C TYR A 173 -9.65 6.96 30.69
N THR A 174 -10.22 6.99 29.51
CA THR A 174 -11.29 7.93 29.13
C THR A 174 -12.46 7.88 30.12
N ARG A 175 -12.88 9.04 30.63
CA ARG A 175 -14.02 9.18 31.52
C ARG A 175 -15.22 9.84 30.85
N LYS A 176 -14.98 10.66 29.82
CA LYS A 176 -16.01 11.41 29.09
C LYS A 176 -15.61 11.50 27.61
N GLY A 177 -16.64 11.67 26.78
CA GLY A 177 -16.48 11.85 25.35
C GLY A 177 -16.77 10.60 24.53
N SER A 178 -16.64 10.73 23.24
CA SER A 178 -16.85 9.65 22.26
C SER A 178 -15.83 9.73 21.14
N ASP A 179 -15.47 8.60 20.59
CA ASP A 179 -14.69 8.46 19.36
C ASP A 179 -15.52 7.67 18.36
N ILE A 180 -15.89 8.32 17.26
CA ILE A 180 -16.72 7.76 16.21
C ILE A 180 -16.04 8.06 14.88
N SER A 181 -15.91 7.05 14.03
CA SER A 181 -15.44 7.22 12.67
C SER A 181 -16.34 6.52 11.67
N PHE A 182 -16.60 7.18 10.57
CA PHE A 182 -17.34 6.66 9.43
C PHE A 182 -16.49 6.81 8.17
N SER A 183 -16.25 5.71 7.50
CA SER A 183 -15.43 5.69 6.29
C SER A 183 -16.21 5.08 5.12
N VAL A 184 -16.11 5.73 3.98
CA VAL A 184 -16.64 5.24 2.71
C VAL A 184 -15.48 5.17 1.73
N ALA A 185 -15.33 4.05 1.05
CA ALA A 185 -14.35 3.86 -0.01
C ALA A 185 -15.06 3.35 -1.27
N SER A 186 -14.68 3.91 -2.41
CA SER A 186 -15.23 3.54 -3.70
C SER A 186 -14.11 3.46 -4.73
N THR A 187 -14.11 2.38 -5.50
CA THR A 187 -13.31 2.27 -6.71
C THR A 187 -14.07 2.90 -7.85
N LEU A 188 -13.43 3.77 -8.60
CA LEU A 188 -14.06 4.40 -9.76
C LEU A 188 -14.30 3.35 -10.85
N PRO A 189 -15.55 3.23 -11.37
CA PRO A 189 -15.87 2.29 -12.43
C PRO A 189 -15.30 2.80 -13.77
N TYR A 190 -14.18 2.24 -14.19
CA TYR A 190 -13.52 2.63 -15.46
C TYR A 190 -14.39 2.38 -16.69
N SER A 191 -15.22 1.35 -16.65
CA SER A 191 -16.15 1.01 -17.72
C SER A 191 -17.13 2.15 -18.09
N LEU A 192 -17.35 3.10 -17.19
CA LEU A 192 -18.17 4.28 -17.48
C LEU A 192 -17.44 5.34 -18.33
N PHE A 193 -16.13 5.26 -18.46
CA PHE A 193 -15.30 6.29 -19.08
C PHE A 193 -14.61 5.85 -20.37
N ASP A 194 -14.52 4.55 -20.66
CA ASP A 194 -13.74 4.06 -21.81
C ASP A 194 -14.57 3.76 -23.06
N ASN A 195 -15.91 3.95 -23.01
CA ASN A 195 -16.84 3.71 -24.12
C ASN A 195 -16.74 2.33 -24.80
N LYS A 196 -16.22 1.33 -24.09
CA LYS A 196 -16.18 -0.05 -24.58
C LYS A 196 -17.48 -0.78 -24.27
N ASP A 197 -17.94 -1.57 -25.21
CA ASP A 197 -19.07 -2.48 -24.98
C ASP A 197 -18.54 -3.80 -24.41
N TYR A 198 -18.69 -3.98 -23.11
CA TYR A 198 -18.27 -5.17 -22.39
C TYR A 198 -19.23 -6.36 -22.54
N SER A 199 -20.36 -6.21 -23.24
CA SER A 199 -21.33 -7.28 -23.43
C SER A 199 -20.79 -8.44 -24.28
N THR A 200 -19.75 -8.17 -25.06
CA THR A 200 -19.07 -9.15 -25.94
C THR A 200 -17.64 -9.46 -25.48
N ALA A 201 -17.19 -8.90 -24.36
CA ALA A 201 -15.86 -9.12 -23.85
C ALA A 201 -15.71 -10.56 -23.32
N THR A 202 -14.59 -11.18 -23.63
CA THR A 202 -14.23 -12.49 -23.05
C THR A 202 -13.83 -12.31 -21.58
N ASP A 203 -13.89 -13.39 -20.79
CA ASP A 203 -13.55 -13.37 -19.35
C ASP A 203 -12.15 -12.79 -19.03
N ALA A 204 -11.27 -12.72 -20.02
CA ALA A 204 -9.94 -12.10 -19.91
C ALA A 204 -9.93 -10.56 -20.07
N GLU A 205 -11.05 -9.96 -20.53
CA GLU A 205 -11.18 -8.53 -20.79
C GLU A 205 -12.16 -7.83 -19.82
N ASN A 206 -12.90 -8.60 -19.01
CA ASN A 206 -13.72 -8.15 -17.92
C ASN A 206 -12.89 -8.12 -16.63
#